data_b56f896b80f0935cd87cfa0c58570a7b
#
_entry.id   b56f896b80f0935cd87cfa0c58570a7b
#
_cell.length_a   1.000
_cell.length_b   1.000
_cell.length_c   1.000
_cell.angle_alpha   90.00
_cell.angle_beta   90.00
_cell.angle_gamma   90.00
#
_symmetry.space_group_name_H-M   'P 1'
#
loop_
_entity.id
_entity.type
_entity.pdbx_description
1 polymer ?
#
loop_
_entity_poly.entity_id
_entity_poly.type
_entity_poly.pdbx_seq_one_letter_code
_entity_poly.pdbx_strand_id
1 'polypeptide(L)'
;MVKRRVFVSVPADNHLGEKRSDLVNSILQLISKAGFEPQRFLYSGLPASMGWNFQTVDEVMRRCVGAVILAFPRWSATRTQKPDVDAIPLPTEYNHYEGAVANTLGLPTLIVAERGVADRGIAWTGGGKPILFTPQDADSKWLQEETFRHRFSLWIDQLKERRDVFLGYCSKAKDTANSINLFLTKLGASVLDWADFSAGGNILDEIERASSICSAGIFLFTQDDFLEDAHGDRAAPRDNVVFEAGCFTGRLGSLLDIT
;
A
#
# COMPACT_ATOMS: atom_id res chain seq x y z
N MET A 1 -15.55 9.07 -10.49
CA MET A 1 -14.16 9.02 -10.01
C MET A 1 -13.96 7.73 -9.23
N VAL A 2 -13.06 6.86 -9.63
CA VAL A 2 -12.76 5.62 -8.91
C VAL A 2 -12.03 6.01 -7.61
N LYS A 3 -12.57 5.60 -6.46
CA LYS A 3 -11.92 5.89 -5.18
C LYS A 3 -10.70 4.99 -5.01
N ARG A 4 -9.60 5.55 -4.56
CA ARG A 4 -8.38 4.81 -4.22
C ARG A 4 -8.62 3.97 -2.97
N ARG A 5 -8.10 2.75 -2.96
CA ARG A 5 -8.43 1.73 -1.98
C ARG A 5 -7.42 1.66 -0.85
N VAL A 6 -7.92 1.38 0.35
CA VAL A 6 -7.09 1.14 1.55
C VAL A 6 -7.46 -0.21 2.13
N PHE A 7 -6.49 -1.08 2.30
CA PHE A 7 -6.69 -2.37 2.94
C PHE A 7 -6.88 -2.22 4.45
N VAL A 8 -7.84 -2.94 5.04
CA VAL A 8 -8.09 -2.92 6.49
C VAL A 8 -8.05 -4.34 7.04
N SER A 9 -7.01 -4.63 7.80
CA SER A 9 -6.81 -5.86 8.55
C SER A 9 -7.37 -5.71 9.96
N VAL A 10 -8.33 -6.54 10.30
CA VAL A 10 -8.99 -6.53 11.61
C VAL A 10 -9.57 -7.90 11.93
N PRO A 11 -9.64 -8.34 13.19
CA PRO A 11 -10.36 -9.56 13.56
C PRO A 11 -11.80 -9.56 13.08
N ALA A 12 -12.40 -10.75 12.89
CA ALA A 12 -13.80 -10.87 12.50
C ALA A 12 -14.73 -10.27 13.57
N ASP A 13 -15.86 -9.70 13.13
CA ASP A 13 -16.76 -8.89 14.00
C ASP A 13 -17.27 -9.63 15.22
N ASN A 14 -17.52 -10.94 15.11
CA ASN A 14 -17.94 -11.78 16.22
C ASN A 14 -16.91 -11.90 17.36
N HIS A 15 -15.71 -11.32 17.19
CA HIS A 15 -14.63 -11.36 18.16
C HIS A 15 -14.23 -9.98 18.70
N LEU A 16 -14.87 -8.91 18.21
CA LEU A 16 -14.49 -7.54 18.56
C LEU A 16 -15.16 -7.04 19.85
N GLY A 17 -16.39 -7.46 20.10
CA GLY A 17 -17.24 -6.82 21.11
C GLY A 17 -17.71 -5.42 20.65
N GLU A 18 -18.65 -4.83 21.39
CA GLU A 18 -19.34 -3.61 20.99
C GLU A 18 -18.39 -2.41 20.85
N LYS A 19 -17.55 -2.15 21.84
CA LYS A 19 -16.64 -0.98 21.84
C LYS A 19 -15.62 -1.02 20.72
N ARG A 20 -14.94 -2.17 20.51
CA ARG A 20 -13.98 -2.33 19.42
C ARG A 20 -14.67 -2.26 18.06
N SER A 21 -15.89 -2.77 17.93
CA SER A 21 -16.70 -2.64 16.71
C SER A 21 -17.02 -1.19 16.41
N ASP A 22 -17.40 -0.38 17.41
CA ASP A 22 -17.60 1.06 17.26
C ASP A 22 -16.32 1.76 16.81
N LEU A 23 -15.19 1.44 17.43
CA LEU A 23 -13.87 1.97 17.04
C LEU A 23 -13.51 1.63 15.59
N VAL A 24 -13.66 0.36 15.19
CA VAL A 24 -13.41 -0.11 13.81
C VAL A 24 -14.28 0.65 12.82
N ASN A 25 -15.60 0.70 13.06
CA ASN A 25 -16.54 1.39 12.17
C ASN A 25 -16.21 2.87 12.04
N SER A 26 -15.80 3.51 13.12
CA SER A 26 -15.39 4.92 13.11
C SER A 26 -14.09 5.14 12.33
N ILE A 27 -13.12 4.22 12.40
CA ILE A 27 -11.91 4.27 11.55
C ILE A 27 -12.28 4.11 10.08
N LEU A 28 -13.14 3.16 9.71
CA LEU A 28 -13.61 2.98 8.33
C LEU A 28 -14.29 4.26 7.80
N GLN A 29 -15.10 4.92 8.64
CA GLN A 29 -15.72 6.19 8.28
C GLN A 29 -14.69 7.31 8.08
N LEU A 30 -13.64 7.40 8.92
CA LEU A 30 -12.58 8.39 8.77
C LEU A 30 -11.82 8.18 7.45
N ILE A 31 -11.49 6.93 7.09
CA ILE A 31 -10.87 6.58 5.81
C ILE A 31 -11.77 7.03 4.64
N SER A 32 -13.08 6.75 4.73
CA SER A 32 -14.04 7.13 3.70
C SER A 32 -14.19 8.65 3.58
N LYS A 33 -14.22 9.38 4.71
CA LYS A 33 -14.27 10.86 4.74
C LYS A 33 -12.99 11.49 4.17
N ALA A 34 -11.85 10.82 4.29
CA ALA A 34 -10.59 11.24 3.69
C ALA A 34 -10.52 11.01 2.17
N GLY A 35 -11.57 10.41 1.56
CA GLY A 35 -11.70 10.20 0.12
C GLY A 35 -11.26 8.81 -0.37
N PHE A 36 -10.91 7.90 0.53
CA PHE A 36 -10.50 6.54 0.21
C PHE A 36 -11.62 5.52 0.41
N GLU A 37 -11.49 4.36 -0.23
CA GLU A 37 -12.42 3.23 -0.10
C GLU A 37 -11.77 2.13 0.76
N PRO A 38 -12.28 1.87 1.99
CA PRO A 38 -11.75 0.79 2.81
C PRO A 38 -12.11 -0.57 2.21
N GLN A 39 -11.13 -1.46 2.12
CA GLN A 39 -11.27 -2.85 1.64
C GLN A 39 -11.04 -3.79 2.82
N ARG A 40 -12.06 -4.51 3.22
CA ARG A 40 -12.03 -5.47 4.30
C ARG A 40 -12.62 -6.80 3.84
N PHE A 41 -11.91 -7.90 4.03
CA PHE A 41 -12.43 -9.23 3.71
C PHE A 41 -13.74 -9.50 4.47
N LEU A 42 -14.71 -10.09 3.76
CA LEU A 42 -16.04 -10.48 4.23
C LEU A 42 -17.01 -9.32 4.56
N TYR A 43 -16.55 -8.05 4.60
CA TYR A 43 -17.38 -6.98 5.15
C TYR A 43 -17.55 -5.77 4.25
N SER A 44 -16.51 -5.28 3.61
CA SER A 44 -16.62 -4.06 2.82
C SER A 44 -15.65 -3.99 1.64
N GLY A 45 -16.15 -3.51 0.52
CA GLY A 45 -15.35 -3.22 -0.67
C GLY A 45 -14.90 -4.44 -1.47
N LEU A 46 -15.10 -5.66 -0.97
CA LEU A 46 -14.74 -6.91 -1.64
C LEU A 46 -15.98 -7.76 -1.89
N PRO A 47 -16.04 -8.54 -3.01
CA PRO A 47 -17.14 -9.47 -3.25
C PRO A 47 -17.28 -10.49 -2.13
N ALA A 48 -18.51 -10.79 -1.72
CA ALA A 48 -18.78 -11.78 -0.67
C ALA A 48 -18.26 -13.19 -1.00
N SER A 49 -18.10 -13.50 -2.29
CA SER A 49 -17.51 -14.75 -2.77
C SER A 49 -15.99 -14.81 -2.67
N MET A 50 -15.34 -13.67 -2.42
CA MET A 50 -13.89 -13.58 -2.30
C MET A 50 -13.44 -14.03 -0.91
N GLY A 51 -13.10 -15.32 -0.79
CA GLY A 51 -12.56 -15.90 0.44
C GLY A 51 -11.13 -15.41 0.72
N TRP A 52 -10.77 -15.37 2.00
CA TRP A 52 -9.40 -15.09 2.41
C TRP A 52 -8.49 -16.27 2.06
N ASN A 53 -7.43 -16.00 1.32
CA ASN A 53 -6.28 -16.87 1.09
C ASN A 53 -5.06 -16.01 0.74
N PHE A 54 -3.87 -16.59 0.75
CA PHE A 54 -2.62 -15.85 0.55
C PHE A 54 -2.55 -15.12 -0.79
N GLN A 55 -2.98 -15.75 -1.87
CA GLN A 55 -2.99 -15.14 -3.20
C GLN A 55 -3.99 -13.98 -3.27
N THR A 56 -5.20 -14.17 -2.75
CA THR A 56 -6.24 -13.14 -2.76
C THR A 56 -5.83 -11.92 -1.93
N VAL A 57 -5.14 -12.12 -0.80
CA VAL A 57 -4.60 -11.01 0.01
C VAL A 57 -3.58 -10.20 -0.78
N ASP A 58 -2.63 -10.87 -1.46
CA ASP A 58 -1.63 -10.21 -2.30
C ASP A 58 -2.29 -9.41 -3.43
N GLU A 59 -3.21 -10.02 -4.17
CA GLU A 59 -3.94 -9.38 -5.28
C GLU A 59 -4.74 -8.15 -4.82
N VAL A 60 -5.42 -8.24 -3.67
CA VAL A 60 -6.19 -7.12 -3.12
C VAL A 60 -5.27 -5.99 -2.67
N MET A 61 -4.19 -6.33 -1.94
CA MET A 61 -3.26 -5.32 -1.42
C MET A 61 -2.50 -4.59 -2.51
N ARG A 62 -2.11 -5.26 -3.61
CA ARG A 62 -1.48 -4.62 -4.78
C ARG A 62 -2.36 -3.54 -5.42
N ARG A 63 -3.68 -3.61 -5.23
CA ARG A 63 -4.63 -2.60 -5.72
C ARG A 63 -4.92 -1.50 -4.68
N CYS A 64 -4.29 -1.57 -3.51
CA CYS A 64 -4.46 -0.60 -2.44
C CYS A 64 -3.30 0.39 -2.40
N VAL A 65 -3.58 1.61 -1.99
CA VAL A 65 -2.58 2.67 -1.83
C VAL A 65 -2.00 2.74 -0.43
N GLY A 66 -2.54 1.96 0.50
CA GLY A 66 -2.07 1.85 1.88
C GLY A 66 -2.84 0.80 2.65
N ALA A 67 -2.44 0.57 3.89
CA ALA A 67 -3.05 -0.41 4.77
C ALA A 67 -3.26 0.14 6.19
N VAL A 68 -4.29 -0.37 6.85
CA VAL A 68 -4.53 -0.21 8.29
C VAL A 68 -4.53 -1.60 8.93
N ILE A 69 -3.75 -1.79 9.96
CA ILE A 69 -3.69 -3.05 10.71
C ILE A 69 -4.19 -2.79 12.13
N LEU A 70 -5.34 -3.36 12.46
CA LEU A 70 -5.96 -3.26 13.79
C LEU A 70 -5.67 -4.53 14.57
N ALA A 71 -4.56 -4.51 15.30
CA ALA A 71 -4.04 -5.65 16.06
C ALA A 71 -4.73 -5.74 17.44
N PHE A 72 -6.01 -6.12 17.43
CA PHE A 72 -6.78 -6.37 18.65
C PHE A 72 -6.63 -7.82 19.12
N PRO A 73 -6.73 -8.09 20.44
CA PRO A 73 -6.63 -9.43 20.97
C PRO A 73 -7.68 -10.37 20.36
N ARG A 74 -7.20 -11.51 19.87
CA ARG A 74 -8.05 -12.61 19.38
C ARG A 74 -7.80 -13.89 20.16
N TRP A 75 -6.55 -14.14 20.51
CA TRP A 75 -6.08 -15.32 21.18
C TRP A 75 -5.47 -14.97 22.52
N SER A 76 -5.47 -15.94 23.42
CA SER A 76 -4.77 -15.89 24.70
C SER A 76 -3.78 -17.05 24.74
N ALA A 77 -2.49 -16.75 24.85
CA ALA A 77 -1.43 -17.74 24.83
C ALA A 77 -0.75 -17.86 26.19
N THR A 78 -0.56 -19.08 26.67
CA THR A 78 0.23 -19.40 27.88
C THR A 78 1.61 -19.86 27.47
N ARG A 79 2.64 -19.43 28.19
CA ARG A 79 4.02 -19.88 27.93
C ARG A 79 4.19 -21.32 28.39
N THR A 80 4.65 -22.20 27.51
CA THR A 80 4.85 -23.63 27.80
C THR A 80 5.81 -23.87 28.98
N GLN A 81 6.83 -23.02 29.14
CA GLN A 81 7.86 -23.17 30.18
C GLN A 81 7.52 -22.42 31.50
N LYS A 82 6.46 -21.61 31.52
CA LYS A 82 6.01 -20.82 32.68
C LYS A 82 4.50 -20.73 32.66
N PRO A 83 3.79 -21.83 32.99
CA PRO A 83 2.31 -21.87 32.93
C PRO A 83 1.63 -20.97 33.97
N ASP A 84 2.34 -20.61 35.03
CA ASP A 84 1.81 -19.75 36.11
C ASP A 84 1.89 -18.26 35.81
N VAL A 85 2.37 -17.86 34.62
CA VAL A 85 2.38 -16.47 34.21
C VAL A 85 1.11 -16.16 33.43
N ASP A 86 0.55 -14.97 33.68
CA ASP A 86 -0.65 -14.48 32.99
C ASP A 86 -0.62 -14.72 31.49
N ALA A 87 -1.76 -15.15 30.99
CA ALA A 87 -1.91 -15.39 29.56
C ALA A 87 -1.68 -14.11 28.74
N ILE A 88 -0.95 -14.23 27.65
CA ILE A 88 -0.55 -13.11 26.81
C ILE A 88 -1.55 -12.96 25.68
N PRO A 89 -2.21 -11.79 25.53
CA PRO A 89 -3.12 -11.55 24.41
C PRO A 89 -2.36 -11.42 23.10
N LEU A 90 -2.84 -12.11 22.06
CA LEU A 90 -2.28 -12.12 20.71
C LEU A 90 -3.32 -11.62 19.71
N PRO A 91 -2.91 -10.84 18.70
CA PRO A 91 -3.75 -10.54 17.55
C PRO A 91 -3.93 -11.79 16.67
N THR A 92 -4.64 -11.66 15.56
CA THR A 92 -4.80 -12.77 14.63
C THR A 92 -3.50 -13.04 13.86
N GLU A 93 -3.32 -14.29 13.45
CA GLU A 93 -2.31 -14.69 12.46
C GLU A 93 -2.46 -13.91 11.14
N TYR A 94 -3.69 -13.56 10.79
CA TYR A 94 -4.01 -12.74 9.60
C TYR A 94 -3.42 -11.34 9.70
N ASN A 95 -3.54 -10.67 10.86
CA ASN A 95 -2.92 -9.35 11.06
C ASN A 95 -1.40 -9.39 10.83
N HIS A 96 -0.73 -10.47 11.26
CA HIS A 96 0.71 -10.63 11.05
C HIS A 96 1.04 -10.83 9.57
N TYR A 97 0.31 -11.72 8.89
CA TYR A 97 0.52 -11.99 7.47
C TYR A 97 0.21 -10.75 6.62
N GLU A 98 -0.95 -10.16 6.79
CA GLU A 98 -1.40 -8.99 6.05
C GLU A 98 -0.49 -7.79 6.29
N GLY A 99 -0.03 -7.59 7.52
CA GLY A 99 0.95 -6.57 7.84
C GLY A 99 2.31 -6.80 7.19
N ALA A 100 2.76 -8.06 7.08
CA ALA A 100 3.98 -8.42 6.38
C ALA A 100 3.86 -8.16 4.86
N VAL A 101 2.74 -8.53 4.24
CA VAL A 101 2.45 -8.24 2.82
C VAL A 101 2.44 -6.74 2.57
N ALA A 102 1.73 -5.96 3.39
CA ALA A 102 1.71 -4.50 3.28
C ALA A 102 3.13 -3.88 3.37
N ASN A 103 3.97 -4.43 4.27
CA ASN A 103 5.36 -4.01 4.39
C ASN A 103 6.20 -4.35 3.17
N THR A 104 6.08 -5.57 2.64
CA THR A 104 6.80 -6.02 1.45
C THR A 104 6.42 -5.21 0.21
N LEU A 105 5.15 -4.85 0.08
CA LEU A 105 4.65 -3.98 -1.00
C LEU A 105 5.00 -2.49 -0.79
N GLY A 106 5.68 -2.12 0.30
CA GLY A 106 6.03 -0.72 0.60
C GLY A 106 4.81 0.17 0.81
N LEU A 107 3.68 -0.38 1.24
CA LEU A 107 2.47 0.40 1.48
C LEU A 107 2.62 1.26 2.75
N PRO A 108 2.23 2.56 2.70
CA PRO A 108 2.01 3.33 3.90
C PRO A 108 1.04 2.60 4.83
N THR A 109 1.50 2.22 6.02
CA THR A 109 0.73 1.35 6.93
C THR A 109 0.51 2.04 8.27
N LEU A 110 -0.76 2.18 8.66
CA LEU A 110 -1.17 2.61 9.99
C LEU A 110 -1.39 1.37 10.86
N ILE A 111 -0.57 1.20 11.90
CA ILE A 111 -0.68 0.07 12.85
C ILE A 111 -1.27 0.60 14.15
N VAL A 112 -2.39 0.00 14.55
CA VAL A 112 -3.08 0.28 15.82
C VAL A 112 -3.16 -1.02 16.60
N ALA A 113 -2.51 -1.10 17.75
CA ALA A 113 -2.53 -2.26 18.63
C ALA A 113 -3.19 -1.91 19.98
N GLU A 114 -3.92 -2.85 20.55
CA GLU A 114 -4.44 -2.67 21.89
C GLU A 114 -3.35 -2.90 22.95
N ARG A 115 -3.33 -2.08 23.99
CA ARG A 115 -2.37 -2.25 25.11
C ARG A 115 -2.52 -3.62 25.76
N GLY A 116 -1.38 -4.28 25.97
CA GLY A 116 -1.33 -5.63 26.51
C GLY A 116 -1.15 -6.71 25.44
N VAL A 117 -1.42 -6.40 24.15
CA VAL A 117 -1.05 -7.29 23.04
C VAL A 117 0.46 -7.54 23.06
N ALA A 118 0.86 -8.78 22.82
CA ALA A 118 2.27 -9.17 22.83
C ALA A 118 3.11 -8.35 21.86
N ASP A 119 4.26 -7.87 22.33
CA ASP A 119 5.27 -7.14 21.54
C ASP A 119 5.99 -8.09 20.60
N ARG A 120 5.32 -8.48 19.49
CA ARG A 120 5.81 -9.43 18.50
C ARG A 120 5.12 -9.27 17.14
N GLY A 121 5.78 -9.72 16.08
CA GLY A 121 5.23 -9.69 14.72
C GLY A 121 4.84 -8.27 14.31
N ILE A 122 3.59 -8.05 13.87
CA ILE A 122 3.13 -6.72 13.43
C ILE A 122 3.05 -5.70 14.58
N ALA A 123 2.89 -6.17 15.82
CA ALA A 123 2.86 -5.32 17.01
C ALA A 123 4.25 -5.18 17.68
N TRP A 124 5.33 -5.62 17.01
CA TRP A 124 6.68 -5.50 17.55
C TRP A 124 7.23 -4.08 17.47
N THR A 125 7.49 -3.49 18.62
CA THR A 125 7.98 -2.10 18.75
C THR A 125 9.39 -1.90 18.19
N GLY A 126 10.20 -2.95 18.14
CA GLY A 126 11.54 -2.95 17.52
C GLY A 126 11.53 -3.02 15.98
N GLY A 127 10.36 -3.14 15.34
CA GLY A 127 10.23 -3.32 13.89
C GLY A 127 10.42 -2.04 13.05
N GLY A 128 10.76 -0.91 13.67
CA GLY A 128 11.03 0.36 12.98
C GLY A 128 9.79 1.07 12.45
N LYS A 129 8.59 0.48 12.55
CA LYS A 129 7.33 1.15 12.19
C LYS A 129 6.63 1.68 13.44
N PRO A 130 6.11 2.92 13.39
CA PRO A 130 5.38 3.47 14.52
C PRO A 130 4.03 2.74 14.73
N ILE A 131 3.80 2.33 15.97
CA ILE A 131 2.58 1.67 16.41
C ILE A 131 1.81 2.60 17.32
N LEU A 132 0.52 2.76 17.08
CA LEU A 132 -0.40 3.43 18.01
C LEU A 132 -0.99 2.42 18.98
N PHE A 133 -0.90 2.71 20.26
CA PHE A 133 -1.48 1.85 21.29
C PHE A 133 -2.79 2.43 21.81
N THR A 134 -3.89 1.70 21.61
CA THR A 134 -5.17 2.04 22.25
C THR A 134 -5.22 1.54 23.70
N PRO A 135 -6.01 2.16 24.59
CA PRO A 135 -6.43 1.51 25.82
C PRO A 135 -7.12 0.16 25.53
N GLN A 136 -7.20 -0.69 26.52
CA GLN A 136 -8.03 -1.91 26.44
C GLN A 136 -9.49 -1.52 26.23
N ASP A 137 -10.18 -2.22 25.34
CA ASP A 137 -11.58 -1.97 24.99
C ASP A 137 -11.89 -0.50 24.66
N ALA A 138 -10.98 0.18 23.95
CA ALA A 138 -11.22 1.53 23.46
C ALA A 138 -12.43 1.60 22.53
N ASP A 139 -13.20 2.67 22.66
CA ASP A 139 -14.30 3.05 21.77
C ASP A 139 -13.85 4.18 20.80
N SER A 140 -14.77 4.67 19.99
CA SER A 140 -14.54 5.75 19.02
C SER A 140 -14.05 7.06 19.64
N LYS A 141 -14.21 7.30 20.94
CA LYS A 141 -13.73 8.52 21.62
C LYS A 141 -12.22 8.61 21.58
N TRP A 142 -11.53 7.46 21.60
CA TRP A 142 -10.07 7.42 21.48
C TRP A 142 -9.55 8.09 20.19
N LEU A 143 -10.32 8.09 19.12
CA LEU A 143 -9.96 8.75 17.85
C LEU A 143 -9.86 10.28 17.96
N GLN A 144 -10.33 10.87 19.07
CA GLN A 144 -10.18 12.31 19.32
C GLN A 144 -8.86 12.64 19.99
N GLU A 145 -8.09 11.66 20.46
CA GLU A 145 -6.78 11.88 21.04
C GLU A 145 -5.82 12.47 20.02
N GLU A 146 -5.02 13.44 20.47
CA GLU A 146 -4.06 14.16 19.61
C GLU A 146 -3.08 13.21 18.92
N THR A 147 -2.58 12.20 19.64
CA THR A 147 -1.65 11.21 19.12
C THR A 147 -2.24 10.44 17.93
N PHE A 148 -3.50 10.00 18.03
CA PHE A 148 -4.17 9.33 16.92
C PHE A 148 -4.38 10.29 15.75
N ARG A 149 -4.94 11.47 16.01
CA ARG A 149 -5.26 12.47 14.96
C ARG A 149 -4.00 12.86 14.17
N HIS A 150 -2.91 13.14 14.88
CA HIS A 150 -1.65 13.48 14.23
C HIS A 150 -1.11 12.33 13.36
N ARG A 151 -1.06 11.11 13.89
CA ARG A 151 -0.58 9.95 13.13
C ARG A 151 -1.48 9.60 11.96
N PHE A 152 -2.79 9.69 12.14
CA PHE A 152 -3.75 9.46 11.06
C PHE A 152 -3.58 10.50 9.94
N SER A 153 -3.40 11.79 10.28
CA SER A 153 -3.14 12.84 9.29
C SER A 153 -1.86 12.57 8.49
N LEU A 154 -0.74 12.27 9.15
CA LEU A 154 0.52 11.94 8.48
C LEU A 154 0.38 10.74 7.55
N TRP A 155 -0.34 9.70 7.98
CA TRP A 155 -0.59 8.53 7.15
C TRP A 155 -1.47 8.89 5.93
N ILE A 156 -2.52 9.68 6.10
CA ILE A 156 -3.36 10.17 4.99
C ILE A 156 -2.53 10.97 3.98
N ASP A 157 -1.60 11.80 4.44
CA ASP A 157 -0.74 12.58 3.55
C ASP A 157 0.17 11.66 2.72
N GLN A 158 0.74 10.61 3.34
CA GLN A 158 1.48 9.57 2.61
C GLN A 158 0.62 8.87 1.54
N LEU A 159 -0.68 8.59 1.83
CA LEU A 159 -1.59 8.02 0.84
C LEU A 159 -1.82 8.96 -0.34
N LYS A 160 -1.91 10.27 -0.09
CA LYS A 160 -2.11 11.28 -1.13
C LYS A 160 -0.88 11.46 -2.03
N GLU A 161 0.32 11.23 -1.50
CA GLU A 161 1.56 11.28 -2.28
C GLU A 161 1.69 10.14 -3.28
N ARG A 162 1.06 8.98 -3.03
CA ARG A 162 1.09 7.87 -3.99
C ARG A 162 0.43 8.24 -5.31
N ARG A 163 0.91 7.60 -6.39
CA ARG A 163 0.38 7.74 -7.73
C ARG A 163 -0.07 6.37 -8.26
N ASP A 164 -1.01 6.38 -9.18
CA ASP A 164 -1.48 5.13 -9.77
C ASP A 164 -0.50 4.62 -10.82
N VAL A 165 0.02 5.51 -11.67
CA VAL A 165 0.86 5.15 -12.80
C VAL A 165 2.06 6.09 -12.93
N PHE A 166 3.24 5.54 -13.17
CA PHE A 166 4.38 6.24 -13.74
C PHE A 166 4.37 6.07 -15.27
N LEU A 167 4.63 7.14 -16.00
CA LEU A 167 4.70 7.13 -17.47
C LEU A 167 6.12 7.46 -17.90
N GLY A 168 6.87 6.41 -18.34
CA GLY A 168 8.24 6.49 -18.84
C GLY A 168 8.26 6.54 -20.36
N TYR A 169 8.94 7.55 -20.93
CA TYR A 169 9.03 7.73 -22.38
C TYR A 169 10.21 8.63 -22.77
N CYS A 170 10.63 8.56 -24.03
CA CYS A 170 11.60 9.49 -24.59
C CYS A 170 10.93 10.73 -25.17
N SER A 171 11.71 11.77 -25.46
CA SER A 171 11.20 13.03 -26.03
C SER A 171 10.44 12.86 -27.36
N LYS A 172 10.80 11.86 -28.20
CA LYS A 172 10.11 11.55 -29.43
C LYS A 172 8.70 11.02 -29.23
N ALA A 173 8.45 10.36 -28.12
CA ALA A 173 7.15 9.79 -27.76
C ALA A 173 6.24 10.76 -27.00
N LYS A 174 6.63 12.02 -26.81
CA LYS A 174 5.94 13.00 -25.96
C LYS A 174 4.45 13.17 -26.29
N ASP A 175 4.10 13.24 -27.56
CA ASP A 175 2.70 13.43 -27.97
C ASP A 175 1.83 12.21 -27.66
N THR A 176 2.39 11.01 -27.84
CA THR A 176 1.75 9.75 -27.44
C THR A 176 1.60 9.68 -25.92
N ALA A 177 2.65 10.03 -25.18
CA ALA A 177 2.63 10.08 -23.72
C ALA A 177 1.58 11.06 -23.20
N ASN A 178 1.49 12.27 -23.76
CA ASN A 178 0.46 13.25 -23.42
C ASN A 178 -0.95 12.71 -23.67
N SER A 179 -1.17 12.00 -24.77
CA SER A 179 -2.47 11.38 -25.07
C SER A 179 -2.85 10.30 -24.07
N ILE A 180 -1.89 9.45 -23.69
CA ILE A 180 -2.08 8.41 -22.65
C ILE A 180 -2.34 9.06 -21.29
N ASN A 181 -1.56 10.06 -20.89
CA ASN A 181 -1.75 10.79 -19.64
C ASN A 181 -3.16 11.40 -19.58
N LEU A 182 -3.60 12.08 -20.64
CA LEU A 182 -4.95 12.65 -20.70
C LEU A 182 -6.04 11.59 -20.60
N PHE A 183 -5.86 10.43 -21.25
CA PHE A 183 -6.80 9.33 -21.20
C PHE A 183 -6.90 8.75 -19.77
N LEU A 184 -5.76 8.44 -19.15
CA LEU A 184 -5.70 7.91 -17.78
C LEU A 184 -6.30 8.89 -16.77
N THR A 185 -5.97 10.18 -16.90
CA THR A 185 -6.52 11.24 -16.02
C THR A 185 -8.04 11.36 -16.16
N LYS A 186 -8.60 11.23 -17.36
CA LYS A 186 -10.05 11.19 -17.58
C LYS A 186 -10.72 9.98 -16.92
N LEU A 187 -10.02 8.86 -16.82
CA LEU A 187 -10.47 7.67 -16.08
C LEU A 187 -10.32 7.84 -14.56
N GLY A 188 -9.70 8.92 -14.09
CA GLY A 188 -9.50 9.22 -12.68
C GLY A 188 -8.20 8.67 -12.09
N ALA A 189 -7.28 8.15 -12.92
CA ALA A 189 -5.96 7.72 -12.48
C ALA A 189 -5.03 8.93 -12.28
N SER A 190 -4.21 8.88 -11.24
CA SER A 190 -3.14 9.85 -10.99
C SER A 190 -1.86 9.38 -11.68
N VAL A 191 -1.36 10.17 -12.62
CA VAL A 191 -0.15 9.88 -13.40
C VAL A 191 1.01 10.70 -12.85
N LEU A 192 2.17 10.07 -12.68
CA LEU A 192 3.46 10.72 -12.46
C LEU A 192 4.22 10.75 -13.79
N ASP A 193 4.66 11.92 -14.20
CA ASP A 193 5.39 12.16 -15.44
C ASP A 193 6.81 12.68 -15.10
N TRP A 194 7.72 12.62 -16.09
CA TRP A 194 9.05 13.23 -16.02
C TRP A 194 9.03 14.72 -15.67
N ALA A 195 8.01 15.45 -16.11
CA ALA A 195 7.84 16.86 -15.80
C ALA A 195 7.64 17.13 -14.29
N ASP A 196 7.26 16.10 -13.53
CA ASP A 196 7.06 16.16 -12.08
C ASP A 196 8.36 15.89 -11.29
N PHE A 197 9.47 15.56 -11.98
CA PHE A 197 10.75 15.31 -11.32
C PHE A 197 11.41 16.62 -10.88
N SER A 198 12.12 16.55 -9.75
CA SER A 198 12.78 17.71 -9.17
C SER A 198 13.91 18.22 -10.08
N ALA A 199 13.88 19.50 -10.43
CA ALA A 199 14.93 20.11 -11.23
C ALA A 199 16.27 20.05 -10.48
N GLY A 200 17.28 19.40 -11.10
CA GLY A 200 18.63 19.26 -10.52
C GLY A 200 18.79 18.09 -9.55
N GLY A 201 17.76 17.26 -9.37
CA GLY A 201 17.85 16.01 -8.62
C GLY A 201 18.68 14.94 -9.34
N ASN A 202 19.16 13.94 -8.57
CA ASN A 202 19.75 12.74 -9.14
C ASN A 202 18.63 11.91 -9.80
N ILE A 203 18.79 11.60 -11.09
CA ILE A 203 17.79 10.86 -11.87
C ILE A 203 17.48 9.49 -11.27
N LEU A 204 18.48 8.80 -10.68
CA LEU A 204 18.31 7.49 -10.08
C LEU A 204 17.44 7.57 -8.83
N ASP A 205 17.64 8.59 -8.00
CA ASP A 205 16.85 8.82 -6.79
C ASP A 205 15.39 9.12 -7.15
N GLU A 206 15.15 9.88 -8.23
CA GLU A 206 13.81 10.18 -8.72
C GLU A 206 13.11 8.93 -9.29
N ILE A 207 13.81 8.06 -10.02
CA ILE A 207 13.27 6.78 -10.50
C ILE A 207 12.95 5.85 -9.32
N GLU A 208 13.85 5.77 -8.33
CA GLU A 208 13.61 4.99 -7.12
C GLU A 208 12.39 5.52 -6.35
N ARG A 209 12.30 6.83 -6.18
CA ARG A 209 11.14 7.48 -5.58
C ARG A 209 9.87 7.17 -6.37
N ALA A 210 9.87 7.36 -7.69
CA ALA A 210 8.74 7.09 -8.57
C ALA A 210 8.28 5.63 -8.44
N SER A 211 9.21 4.66 -8.50
CA SER A 211 8.89 3.25 -8.34
C SER A 211 8.33 2.92 -6.95
N SER A 212 8.65 3.72 -5.92
CA SER A 212 8.16 3.53 -4.55
C SER A 212 6.75 4.06 -4.32
N ILE A 213 6.38 5.14 -5.01
CA ILE A 213 5.09 5.81 -4.82
C ILE A 213 4.05 5.45 -5.88
N CYS A 214 4.45 4.90 -7.03
CA CYS A 214 3.53 4.46 -8.08
C CYS A 214 3.11 2.99 -7.89
N SER A 215 1.86 2.69 -8.27
CA SER A 215 1.33 1.33 -8.22
C SER A 215 1.60 0.54 -9.50
N ALA A 216 1.88 1.23 -10.62
CA ALA A 216 2.20 0.65 -11.92
C ALA A 216 3.12 1.57 -12.71
N GLY A 217 3.79 1.04 -13.75
CA GLY A 217 4.54 1.79 -14.74
C GLY A 217 4.06 1.46 -16.14
N ILE A 218 3.96 2.48 -17.01
CA ILE A 218 3.77 2.34 -18.45
C ILE A 218 5.00 2.91 -19.13
N PHE A 219 5.64 2.13 -19.99
CA PHE A 219 6.88 2.51 -20.66
C PHE A 219 6.68 2.46 -22.17
N LEU A 220 6.98 3.56 -22.86
CA LEU A 220 6.85 3.67 -24.29
C LEU A 220 8.21 3.38 -24.93
N PHE A 221 8.35 2.17 -25.47
CA PHE A 221 9.53 1.77 -26.24
C PHE A 221 9.35 2.20 -27.69
N THR A 222 10.07 3.23 -28.09
CA THR A 222 10.06 3.77 -29.45
C THR A 222 11.41 3.57 -30.13
N GLN A 223 11.43 3.64 -31.46
CA GLN A 223 12.67 3.54 -32.25
C GLN A 223 13.45 4.84 -32.13
N ASP A 224 14.21 5.01 -31.04
CA ASP A 224 14.89 6.25 -30.74
C ASP A 224 16.32 6.33 -31.26
N ASP A 225 17.04 5.23 -31.09
CA ASP A 225 18.43 5.08 -31.41
C ASP A 225 18.60 3.96 -32.45
N PHE A 226 19.63 4.08 -33.29
CA PHE A 226 20.02 3.06 -34.25
C PHE A 226 21.33 2.42 -33.74
N LEU A 227 21.31 1.11 -33.56
CA LEU A 227 22.48 0.33 -33.19
C LEU A 227 23.02 -0.32 -34.48
N GLU A 228 24.23 0.03 -34.86
CA GLU A 228 24.95 -0.60 -35.98
C GLU A 228 25.71 -1.82 -35.46
N ASP A 229 25.39 -3.00 -35.98
CA ASP A 229 26.09 -4.24 -35.65
C ASP A 229 26.50 -5.02 -36.91
N ALA A 230 27.18 -6.15 -36.76
CA ALA A 230 27.64 -7.00 -37.89
C ALA A 230 26.49 -7.55 -38.77
N HIS A 231 25.23 -7.41 -38.35
CA HIS A 231 24.02 -7.89 -39.01
C HIS A 231 23.17 -6.76 -39.60
N GLY A 232 23.63 -5.49 -39.48
CA GLY A 232 22.97 -4.29 -40.01
C GLY A 232 22.35 -3.42 -38.89
N ASP A 233 21.77 -2.29 -39.31
CA ASP A 233 21.17 -1.31 -38.39
C ASP A 233 19.93 -1.87 -37.71
N ARG A 234 19.88 -1.76 -36.41
CA ARG A 234 18.71 -2.10 -35.58
C ARG A 234 18.19 -0.89 -34.85
N ALA A 235 16.89 -0.69 -34.90
CA ALA A 235 16.23 0.31 -34.06
C ALA A 235 16.15 -0.17 -32.63
N ALA A 236 16.49 0.70 -31.68
CA ALA A 236 16.44 0.42 -30.25
C ALA A 236 15.69 1.52 -29.50
N PRO A 237 15.00 1.18 -28.41
CA PRO A 237 14.46 2.19 -27.50
C PRO A 237 15.62 2.87 -26.75
N ARG A 238 15.34 4.08 -26.23
CA ARG A 238 16.30 4.83 -25.42
C ARG A 238 16.66 4.06 -24.14
N ASP A 239 17.95 3.90 -23.85
CA ASP A 239 18.47 3.15 -22.71
C ASP A 239 17.85 3.57 -21.37
N ASN A 240 17.58 4.87 -21.18
CA ASN A 240 16.94 5.36 -19.96
C ASN A 240 15.56 4.74 -19.73
N VAL A 241 14.72 4.64 -20.77
CA VAL A 241 13.38 4.07 -20.68
C VAL A 241 13.45 2.56 -20.35
N VAL A 242 14.45 1.85 -20.92
CA VAL A 242 14.70 0.44 -20.61
C VAL A 242 15.14 0.27 -19.16
N PHE A 243 16.02 1.14 -18.68
CA PHE A 243 16.50 1.14 -17.31
C PHE A 243 15.36 1.38 -16.31
N GLU A 244 14.52 2.39 -16.55
CA GLU A 244 13.33 2.69 -15.75
C GLU A 244 12.37 1.50 -15.67
N ALA A 245 12.06 0.91 -16.82
CA ALA A 245 11.21 -0.28 -16.90
C ALA A 245 11.80 -1.43 -16.07
N GLY A 246 13.14 -1.62 -16.12
CA GLY A 246 13.85 -2.59 -15.30
C GLY A 246 13.70 -2.33 -13.79
N CYS A 247 13.85 -1.07 -13.35
CA CYS A 247 13.66 -0.69 -11.94
C CYS A 247 12.23 -0.98 -11.46
N PHE A 248 11.24 -0.61 -12.26
CA PHE A 248 9.83 -0.87 -11.94
C PHE A 248 9.51 -2.36 -11.92
N THR A 249 10.01 -3.13 -12.88
CA THR A 249 9.84 -4.59 -12.93
C THR A 249 10.44 -5.27 -11.70
N GLY A 250 11.65 -4.89 -11.32
CA GLY A 250 12.32 -5.44 -10.13
C GLY A 250 11.55 -5.17 -8.83
N ARG A 251 10.86 -4.02 -8.74
CA ARG A 251 10.10 -3.62 -7.55
C ARG A 251 8.66 -4.13 -7.53
N LEU A 252 7.96 -4.06 -8.64
CA LEU A 252 6.53 -4.37 -8.74
C LEU A 252 6.23 -5.82 -9.15
N GLY A 253 7.20 -6.53 -9.69
CA GLY A 253 7.21 -8.00 -9.80
C GLY A 253 6.69 -8.60 -11.09
N SER A 254 6.12 -7.88 -12.06
CA SER A 254 5.76 -8.45 -13.37
C SER A 254 5.60 -7.40 -14.47
N LEU A 255 6.07 -7.74 -15.66
CA LEU A 255 5.77 -7.04 -16.91
C LEU A 255 4.50 -7.64 -17.52
N LEU A 256 3.51 -6.80 -17.82
CA LEU A 256 2.42 -7.17 -18.72
C LEU A 256 2.76 -6.55 -20.08
N ASP A 257 3.11 -7.38 -21.05
CA ASP A 257 3.24 -6.94 -22.45
C ASP A 257 1.83 -6.68 -23.00
N ILE A 258 1.57 -5.43 -23.34
CA ILE A 258 0.43 -5.06 -24.18
C ILE A 258 0.98 -4.89 -25.58
N THR A 259 0.93 -5.93 -26.39
CA THR A 259 1.22 -5.90 -27.83
C THR A 259 0.03 -5.36 -28.59
#